data_562a9258a402c06a7a79c943576a1708
#
_entry.id   562a9258a402c06a7a79c943576a1708
#
_cell.length_a   1.000
_cell.length_b   1.000
_cell.length_c   1.000
_cell.angle_alpha   90.00
_cell.angle_beta   90.00
_cell.angle_gamma   90.00
#
_symmetry.space_group_name_H-M   'P 1'
#
loop_
_entity.id
_entity.type
_entity.pdbx_description
1 polymer ?
#
loop_
_entity_poly.entity_id
_entity_poly.type
_entity_poly.pdbx_seq_one_letter_code
_entity_poly.pdbx_strand_id
1 'polypeptide(L)'
;VVNEQMEDRIRIYERKLIPALREQQHVVFYQSKQEVEPVHTEFIRNFFKEEIFPYLQPVPVCKNRIKTFLRDNRLYLSVRVIRRDTGEKEYYIIKLPYSKVPRFIYLMYMEDIIKANIDRMFPGYELDCSYCCKISRDADIFVDDAESSEKMVEQLKKKVKKRKIGAVCRFVYDRK
;
A
#
# COMPACT_ATOMS: atom_id res chain seq x y z
N VAL A 1 7.23 -8.46 22.09
CA VAL A 1 6.42 -7.34 22.64
C VAL A 1 5.77 -6.53 21.53
N VAL A 2 6.48 -5.80 20.66
CA VAL A 2 5.85 -4.93 19.63
C VAL A 2 5.01 -5.72 18.62
N ASN A 3 5.51 -6.88 18.16
CA ASN A 3 4.77 -7.72 17.21
C ASN A 3 3.52 -8.34 17.84
N GLU A 4 3.59 -8.77 19.09
CA GLU A 4 2.44 -9.29 19.85
C GLU A 4 1.36 -8.23 20.01
N GLN A 5 1.72 -7.01 20.39
CA GLN A 5 0.78 -5.89 20.49
C GLN A 5 0.11 -5.56 19.15
N MET A 6 0.85 -5.68 18.05
CA MET A 6 0.27 -5.51 16.72
C MET A 6 -0.71 -6.62 16.35
N GLU A 7 -0.38 -7.87 16.66
CA GLU A 7 -1.25 -9.02 16.42
C GLU A 7 -2.52 -8.95 17.28
N ASP A 8 -2.41 -8.55 18.56
CA ASP A 8 -3.55 -8.33 19.44
C ASP A 8 -4.47 -7.22 18.92
N ARG A 9 -3.90 -6.12 18.45
CA ARG A 9 -4.69 -5.03 17.85
C ARG A 9 -5.44 -5.47 16.61
N ILE A 10 -4.79 -6.22 15.71
CA ILE A 10 -5.43 -6.77 14.52
C ILE A 10 -6.55 -7.74 14.90
N ARG A 11 -6.32 -8.61 15.89
CA ARG A 11 -7.31 -9.54 16.41
C ARG A 11 -8.55 -8.84 16.99
N ILE A 12 -8.35 -7.76 17.75
CA ILE A 12 -9.45 -6.95 18.27
C ILE A 12 -10.23 -6.29 17.14
N TYR A 13 -9.53 -5.73 16.16
CA TYR A 13 -10.14 -5.10 15.01
C TYR A 13 -11.01 -6.10 14.22
N GLU A 14 -10.47 -7.24 13.84
CA GLU A 14 -11.15 -8.22 13.00
C GLU A 14 -12.26 -8.99 13.73
N ARG A 15 -12.04 -9.35 15.01
CA ARG A 15 -12.95 -10.23 15.73
C ARG A 15 -13.97 -9.51 16.59
N LYS A 16 -13.73 -8.25 16.93
CA LYS A 16 -14.64 -7.48 17.81
C LYS A 16 -15.21 -6.25 17.09
N LEU A 17 -14.35 -5.39 16.56
CA LEU A 17 -14.78 -4.10 16.01
C LEU A 17 -15.59 -4.27 14.72
N ILE A 18 -15.08 -5.00 13.74
CA ILE A 18 -15.77 -5.17 12.44
C ILE A 18 -17.11 -5.90 12.60
N PRO A 19 -17.22 -7.02 13.36
CA PRO A 19 -18.52 -7.64 13.63
C PRO A 19 -19.49 -6.71 14.34
N ALA A 20 -19.05 -5.98 15.38
CA ALA A 20 -19.90 -5.04 16.09
C ALA A 20 -20.42 -3.90 15.22
N LEU A 21 -19.61 -3.35 14.33
CA LEU A 21 -20.05 -2.35 13.35
C LEU A 21 -21.10 -2.91 12.40
N ARG A 22 -20.95 -4.16 11.96
CA ARG A 22 -21.92 -4.82 11.11
C ARG A 22 -23.26 -5.07 11.81
N GLU A 23 -23.22 -5.60 13.03
CA GLU A 23 -24.40 -5.97 13.80
C GLU A 23 -25.15 -4.77 14.38
N GLN A 24 -24.44 -3.80 14.92
CA GLN A 24 -25.03 -2.69 15.67
C GLN A 24 -25.28 -1.45 14.82
N GLN A 25 -24.45 -1.22 13.80
CA GLN A 25 -24.49 -0.02 12.98
C GLN A 25 -24.86 -0.30 11.51
N HIS A 26 -25.09 -1.56 11.16
CA HIS A 26 -25.37 -2.01 9.77
C HIS A 26 -24.32 -1.56 8.75
N VAL A 27 -23.08 -1.37 9.21
CA VAL A 27 -21.96 -1.03 8.32
C VAL A 27 -21.48 -2.27 7.61
N VAL A 28 -21.71 -2.34 6.31
CA VAL A 28 -21.14 -3.40 5.46
C VAL A 28 -19.70 -3.04 5.14
N PHE A 29 -18.78 -3.94 5.44
CA PHE A 29 -17.36 -3.78 5.18
C PHE A 29 -16.81 -5.04 4.50
N TYR A 30 -16.33 -4.90 3.27
CA TYR A 30 -15.73 -5.99 2.53
C TYR A 30 -14.21 -6.03 2.77
N GLN A 31 -13.73 -7.20 3.10
CA GLN A 31 -12.29 -7.49 3.16
C GLN A 31 -11.84 -8.19 1.87
N SER A 32 -10.55 -8.10 1.60
CA SER A 32 -9.90 -8.82 0.49
C SER A 32 -10.32 -10.29 0.49
N LYS A 33 -10.89 -10.80 -0.60
CA LYS A 33 -11.43 -12.16 -0.81
C LYS A 33 -12.89 -12.39 -0.35
N GLN A 34 -13.57 -11.45 0.25
CA GLN A 34 -15.01 -11.57 0.44
C GLN A 34 -15.73 -11.34 -0.89
N GLU A 35 -16.72 -12.15 -1.15
CA GLU A 35 -17.62 -11.96 -2.28
C GLU A 35 -18.42 -10.68 -2.06
N VAL A 36 -18.32 -9.77 -3.01
CA VAL A 36 -19.03 -8.48 -2.96
C VAL A 36 -20.44 -8.70 -3.49
N GLU A 37 -21.43 -8.22 -2.75
CA GLU A 37 -22.82 -8.27 -3.20
C GLU A 37 -23.00 -7.60 -4.57
N PRO A 38 -23.84 -8.17 -5.45
CA PRO A 38 -24.03 -7.66 -6.83
C PRO A 38 -24.32 -6.18 -6.89
N VAL A 39 -25.13 -5.67 -5.97
CA VAL A 39 -25.50 -4.25 -5.86
C VAL A 39 -24.31 -3.32 -5.66
N HIS A 40 -23.27 -3.78 -4.97
CA HIS A 40 -22.05 -3.01 -4.71
C HIS A 40 -20.96 -3.22 -5.75
N THR A 41 -21.03 -4.32 -6.52
CA THR A 41 -20.03 -4.66 -7.53
C THR A 41 -19.92 -3.60 -8.61
N GLU A 42 -21.05 -3.08 -9.10
CA GLU A 42 -21.06 -2.04 -10.12
C GLU A 42 -20.47 -0.73 -9.61
N PHE A 43 -20.84 -0.33 -8.39
CA PHE A 43 -20.26 0.86 -7.75
C PHE A 43 -18.75 0.75 -7.63
N ILE A 44 -18.24 -0.36 -7.09
CA ILE A 44 -16.79 -0.60 -6.90
C ILE A 44 -16.06 -0.57 -8.24
N ARG A 45 -16.64 -1.16 -9.29
CA ARG A 45 -16.09 -1.17 -10.65
C ARG A 45 -15.99 0.22 -11.26
N ASN A 46 -17.05 1.01 -11.15
CA ASN A 46 -17.09 2.36 -11.69
C ASN A 46 -16.16 3.28 -10.91
N PHE A 47 -16.17 3.20 -9.58
CA PHE A 47 -15.27 3.95 -8.73
C PHE A 47 -13.79 3.62 -9.02
N PHE A 48 -13.45 2.35 -9.21
CA PHE A 48 -12.11 1.97 -9.63
C PHE A 48 -11.72 2.62 -10.95
N LYS A 49 -12.58 2.53 -11.95
CA LYS A 49 -12.31 3.03 -13.31
C LYS A 49 -12.13 4.55 -13.35
N GLU A 50 -12.98 5.29 -12.64
CA GLU A 50 -13.05 6.74 -12.74
C GLU A 50 -12.13 7.45 -11.75
N GLU A 51 -12.07 6.95 -10.51
CA GLU A 51 -11.42 7.65 -9.42
C GLU A 51 -10.04 7.08 -9.04
N ILE A 52 -9.80 5.78 -9.25
CA ILE A 52 -8.55 5.14 -8.83
C ILE A 52 -7.60 4.90 -10.01
N PHE A 53 -8.09 4.25 -11.06
CA PHE A 53 -7.28 3.78 -12.20
C PHE A 53 -6.44 4.87 -12.85
N PRO A 54 -6.93 6.13 -13.05
CA PRO A 54 -6.13 7.19 -13.67
C PRO A 54 -4.85 7.56 -12.90
N TYR A 55 -4.77 7.23 -11.61
CA TYR A 55 -3.62 7.52 -10.76
C TYR A 55 -2.69 6.32 -10.56
N LEU A 56 -3.05 5.15 -11.08
CA LEU A 56 -2.26 3.94 -10.93
C LEU A 56 -1.20 3.85 -12.04
N GLN A 57 0.03 3.63 -11.61
CA GLN A 57 1.16 3.43 -12.50
C GLN A 57 1.95 2.20 -12.04
N PRO A 58 1.76 1.04 -12.69
CA PRO A 58 2.59 -0.14 -12.46
C PRO A 58 4.04 0.13 -12.90
N VAL A 59 4.99 -0.12 -12.01
CA VAL A 59 6.42 0.04 -12.29
C VAL A 59 7.07 -1.34 -12.22
N PRO A 60 7.71 -1.82 -13.32
CA PRO A 60 8.39 -3.10 -13.29
C PRO A 60 9.56 -3.10 -12.30
N VAL A 61 9.72 -4.23 -11.61
CA VAL A 61 10.75 -4.43 -10.60
C VAL A 61 12.09 -4.71 -11.28
N CYS A 62 12.91 -3.68 -11.45
CA CYS A 62 14.28 -3.78 -11.94
C CYS A 62 15.27 -3.41 -10.82
N LYS A 63 16.39 -4.15 -10.71
CA LYS A 63 17.39 -4.00 -9.60
C LYS A 63 17.79 -2.56 -9.28
N ASN A 64 17.88 -1.67 -10.27
CA ASN A 64 18.40 -0.32 -10.09
C ASN A 64 17.31 0.77 -9.92
N ARG A 65 16.05 0.50 -10.22
CA ARG A 65 14.96 1.50 -10.17
C ARG A 65 14.14 1.46 -8.88
N ILE A 66 14.11 0.33 -8.18
CA ILE A 66 13.25 0.14 -7.00
C ILE A 66 13.66 1.03 -5.84
N LYS A 67 14.97 1.20 -5.59
CA LYS A 67 15.47 1.97 -4.45
C LYS A 67 14.99 3.42 -4.44
N THR A 68 14.87 4.04 -5.60
CA THR A 68 14.44 5.43 -5.74
C THR A 68 12.93 5.59 -5.77
N PHE A 69 12.20 4.54 -6.18
CA PHE A 69 10.74 4.55 -6.26
C PHE A 69 10.07 4.37 -4.89
N LEU A 70 10.65 3.51 -4.04
CA LEU A 70 10.10 3.19 -2.73
C LEU A 70 10.44 4.30 -1.71
N ARG A 71 9.46 5.13 -1.40
CA ARG A 71 9.57 6.21 -0.42
C ARG A 71 9.22 5.73 0.99
N ASP A 72 9.81 6.41 1.97
CA ASP A 72 9.51 6.16 3.38
C ASP A 72 8.02 6.34 3.69
N ASN A 73 7.52 5.45 4.54
CA ASN A 73 6.18 5.49 5.12
C ASN A 73 5.03 5.55 4.08
N ARG A 74 5.23 4.99 2.88
CA ARG A 74 4.21 4.88 1.84
C ARG A 74 3.77 3.44 1.65
N LEU A 75 2.51 3.26 1.26
CA LEU A 75 1.94 1.97 0.92
C LEU A 75 2.06 1.73 -0.59
N TYR A 76 2.39 0.49 -0.90
CA TYR A 76 2.54 -0.03 -2.25
C TYR A 76 1.82 -1.36 -2.38
N LEU A 77 1.40 -1.67 -3.58
CA LEU A 77 0.96 -3.01 -3.95
C LEU A 77 2.07 -3.66 -4.77
N SER A 78 2.61 -4.76 -4.27
CA SER A 78 3.52 -5.64 -5.00
C SER A 78 2.71 -6.70 -5.72
N VAL A 79 2.92 -6.84 -7.02
CA VAL A 79 2.14 -7.72 -7.89
C VAL A 79 3.07 -8.64 -8.65
N ARG A 80 2.78 -9.93 -8.67
CA ARG A 80 3.38 -10.91 -9.54
C ARG A 80 2.34 -11.39 -10.54
N VAL A 81 2.67 -11.23 -11.82
CA VAL A 81 1.83 -11.66 -12.93
C VAL A 81 2.57 -12.67 -13.78
N ILE A 82 1.84 -13.53 -14.46
CA ILE A 82 2.34 -14.52 -15.40
C ILE A 82 1.85 -14.13 -16.77
N ARG A 83 2.77 -13.95 -17.72
CA ARG A 83 2.44 -13.66 -19.11
C ARG A 83 1.78 -14.90 -19.73
N ARG A 84 0.61 -14.73 -20.31
CA ARG A 84 -0.19 -15.85 -20.82
C ARG A 84 0.42 -16.55 -22.04
N ASP A 85 1.17 -15.83 -22.86
CA ASP A 85 1.80 -16.35 -24.07
C ASP A 85 3.10 -17.13 -23.81
N THR A 86 3.92 -16.67 -22.86
CA THR A 86 5.24 -17.25 -22.58
C THR A 86 5.32 -17.99 -21.26
N GLY A 87 4.38 -17.79 -20.33
CA GLY A 87 4.45 -18.32 -18.97
C GLY A 87 5.49 -17.62 -18.09
N GLU A 88 6.11 -16.54 -18.57
CA GLU A 88 7.11 -15.79 -17.81
C GLU A 88 6.49 -15.02 -16.65
N LYS A 89 7.20 -15.03 -15.51
CA LYS A 89 6.79 -14.29 -14.30
C LYS A 89 7.39 -12.89 -14.33
N GLU A 90 6.52 -11.90 -14.21
CA GLU A 90 6.91 -10.51 -14.09
C GLU A 90 6.44 -9.92 -12.76
N TYR A 91 7.22 -8.96 -12.26
CA TYR A 91 6.99 -8.34 -10.96
C TYR A 91 6.81 -6.85 -11.14
N TYR A 92 5.79 -6.30 -10.52
CA TYR A 92 5.46 -4.89 -10.56
C TYR A 92 5.23 -4.34 -9.16
N ILE A 93 5.50 -3.05 -9.00
CA ILE A 93 5.14 -2.29 -7.81
C ILE A 93 4.23 -1.14 -8.23
N ILE A 94 3.12 -1.00 -7.55
CA ILE A 94 2.12 0.03 -7.76
C ILE A 94 2.08 0.90 -6.51
N LYS A 95 2.33 2.20 -6.67
CA LYS A 95 2.16 3.16 -5.58
C LYS A 95 0.68 3.45 -5.39
N LEU A 96 0.18 3.30 -4.16
CA LEU A 96 -1.20 3.60 -3.84
C LEU A 96 -1.44 5.12 -3.75
N PRO A 97 -2.50 5.67 -4.41
CA PRO A 97 -2.67 7.11 -4.60
C PRO A 97 -3.38 7.82 -3.43
N TYR A 98 -2.97 7.58 -2.17
CA TYR A 98 -3.63 8.16 -0.98
C TYR A 98 -3.65 9.69 -0.90
N SER A 99 -2.84 10.36 -1.70
CA SER A 99 -2.88 11.83 -1.78
C SER A 99 -4.01 12.35 -2.67
N LYS A 100 -4.65 11.47 -3.42
CA LYS A 100 -5.70 11.81 -4.40
C LYS A 100 -7.03 11.17 -4.05
N VAL A 101 -7.00 9.93 -3.56
CA VAL A 101 -8.17 9.13 -3.23
C VAL A 101 -8.06 8.69 -1.77
N PRO A 102 -9.13 8.79 -0.96
CA PRO A 102 -9.09 8.33 0.42
C PRO A 102 -8.80 6.83 0.50
N ARG A 103 -8.14 6.41 1.56
CA ARG A 103 -7.81 4.98 1.76
C ARG A 103 -9.04 4.13 1.98
N PHE A 104 -10.02 4.68 2.67
CA PHE A 104 -11.27 4.01 2.98
C PHE A 104 -12.38 4.59 2.12
N ILE A 105 -13.03 3.73 1.35
CA ILE A 105 -14.06 4.11 0.39
C ILE A 105 -15.33 3.34 0.76
N TYR A 106 -16.24 3.98 1.47
CA TYR A 106 -17.56 3.49 1.89
C TYR A 106 -17.60 2.04 2.43
N LEU A 107 -17.24 1.06 1.59
CA LEU A 107 -17.43 -0.37 1.84
C LEU A 107 -16.12 -1.17 1.87
N MET A 108 -15.02 -0.61 1.36
CA MET A 108 -13.73 -1.30 1.19
C MET A 108 -12.53 -0.38 1.36
N TYR A 109 -11.38 -0.98 1.63
CA TYR A 109 -10.11 -0.28 1.47
C TYR A 109 -9.74 -0.13 -0.02
N MET A 110 -9.09 0.98 -0.36
CA MET A 110 -8.62 1.25 -1.72
C MET A 110 -7.73 0.11 -2.26
N GLU A 111 -6.84 -0.42 -1.43
CA GLU A 111 -5.99 -1.54 -1.80
C GLU A 111 -6.77 -2.80 -2.19
N ASP A 112 -7.92 -3.04 -1.56
CA ASP A 112 -8.77 -4.20 -1.87
C ASP A 112 -9.58 -3.97 -3.15
N ILE A 113 -10.01 -2.74 -3.40
CA ILE A 113 -10.63 -2.34 -4.68
C ILE A 113 -9.63 -2.53 -5.83
N ILE A 114 -8.37 -2.13 -5.64
CA ILE A 114 -7.32 -2.32 -6.65
C ILE A 114 -7.05 -3.80 -6.88
N LYS A 115 -6.92 -4.61 -5.81
CA LYS A 115 -6.72 -6.05 -5.93
C LYS A 115 -7.87 -6.75 -6.67
N ALA A 116 -9.11 -6.34 -6.42
CA ALA A 116 -10.30 -6.88 -7.09
C ALA A 116 -10.38 -6.55 -8.59
N ASN A 117 -9.66 -5.53 -9.06
CA ASN A 117 -9.65 -5.08 -10.45
C ASN A 117 -8.27 -5.16 -11.11
N ILE A 118 -7.35 -5.93 -10.54
CA ILE A 118 -5.94 -5.93 -10.97
C ILE A 118 -5.76 -6.52 -12.38
N ASP A 119 -6.59 -7.44 -12.79
CA ASP A 119 -6.65 -8.03 -14.12
C ASP A 119 -6.82 -6.98 -15.22
N ARG A 120 -7.53 -5.90 -14.93
CA ARG A 120 -7.74 -4.78 -15.85
C ARG A 120 -6.50 -3.92 -16.07
N MET A 121 -5.56 -3.99 -15.13
CA MET A 121 -4.29 -3.25 -15.20
C MET A 121 -3.24 -4.00 -16.01
N PHE A 122 -3.40 -5.30 -16.18
CA PHE A 122 -2.43 -6.19 -16.83
C PHE A 122 -3.08 -7.04 -17.93
N PRO A 123 -3.55 -6.43 -19.04
CA PRO A 123 -4.11 -7.19 -20.15
C PRO A 123 -3.05 -8.14 -20.75
N GLY A 124 -3.42 -9.39 -20.97
CA GLY A 124 -2.52 -10.44 -21.45
C GLY A 124 -1.74 -11.19 -20.38
N TYR A 125 -1.95 -10.84 -19.11
CA TYR A 125 -1.35 -11.52 -17.97
C TYR A 125 -2.40 -12.22 -17.11
N GLU A 126 -1.94 -13.15 -16.30
CA GLU A 126 -2.70 -13.78 -15.22
C GLU A 126 -2.11 -13.32 -13.88
N LEU A 127 -2.99 -12.96 -12.93
CA LEU A 127 -2.55 -12.61 -11.58
C LEU A 127 -2.15 -13.89 -10.82
N ASP A 128 -0.90 -13.97 -10.40
CA ASP A 128 -0.42 -15.03 -9.53
C ASP A 128 -0.58 -14.66 -8.05
N CYS A 129 -0.05 -13.49 -7.65
CA CYS A 129 -0.25 -12.99 -6.29
C CYS A 129 -0.08 -11.47 -6.21
N SER A 130 -0.69 -10.88 -5.16
CA SER A 130 -0.51 -9.47 -4.82
C SER A 130 -0.47 -9.27 -3.32
N TYR A 131 0.43 -8.40 -2.87
CA TYR A 131 0.63 -8.07 -1.46
C TYR A 131 0.70 -6.56 -1.28
N CYS A 132 -0.03 -6.07 -0.28
CA CYS A 132 0.13 -4.70 0.17
C CYS A 132 1.39 -4.61 1.03
N CYS A 133 2.28 -3.68 0.76
CA CYS A 133 3.53 -3.55 1.50
C CYS A 133 3.83 -2.10 1.86
N LYS A 134 4.49 -1.92 3.00
CA LYS A 134 4.93 -0.64 3.51
C LYS A 134 6.39 -0.73 3.94
N ILE A 135 7.16 0.28 3.57
CA ILE A 135 8.57 0.39 3.92
C ILE A 135 8.74 1.58 4.86
N SER A 136 9.46 1.36 5.94
CA SER A 136 9.97 2.41 6.80
C SER A 136 11.50 2.44 6.69
N ARG A 137 12.03 3.65 6.55
CA ARG A 137 13.47 3.89 6.47
C ARG A 137 13.96 4.48 7.77
N ASP A 138 15.21 4.20 8.07
CA ASP A 138 15.87 4.79 9.22
C ASP A 138 15.99 6.31 9.03
N ALA A 139 15.72 7.00 10.11
CA ALA A 139 15.65 8.45 10.17
C ALA A 139 16.61 9.00 11.22
N ASP A 140 17.73 8.31 11.46
CA ASP A 140 18.73 8.82 12.38
C ASP A 140 19.19 10.22 11.96
N ILE A 141 18.63 11.19 12.65
CA ILE A 141 19.05 12.58 12.58
C ILE A 141 20.05 12.77 13.74
N PHE A 142 21.29 12.36 13.53
CA PHE A 142 22.37 12.86 14.37
C PHE A 142 22.52 14.34 14.04
N VAL A 143 22.06 15.19 14.93
CA VAL A 143 22.37 16.62 14.90
C VAL A 143 23.68 16.74 15.68
N ASP A 144 24.80 16.83 14.98
CA ASP A 144 26.04 17.30 15.61
C ASP A 144 25.76 18.72 16.12
N ASP A 145 26.20 19.01 17.34
CA ASP A 145 26.07 20.32 17.98
C ASP A 145 26.56 21.41 17.03
N ALA A 146 25.63 22.06 16.33
CA ALA A 146 25.97 23.10 15.37
C ALA A 146 25.95 24.45 16.11
N GLU A 147 27.08 25.11 16.10
CA GLU A 147 27.31 26.40 16.79
C GLU A 147 26.40 27.57 16.31
N SER A 148 25.57 27.38 15.27
CA SER A 148 24.61 28.39 14.81
C SER A 148 23.31 27.79 14.30
N SER A 149 22.19 28.46 14.60
CA SER A 149 20.83 28.05 14.20
C SER A 149 20.63 27.96 12.67
N GLU A 150 21.30 28.79 11.89
CA GLU A 150 21.22 28.77 10.42
C GLU A 150 21.89 27.52 9.82
N LYS A 151 23.06 27.14 10.33
CA LYS A 151 23.74 25.90 9.95
C LYS A 151 22.92 24.67 10.32
N MET A 152 22.25 24.71 11.47
CA MET A 152 21.35 23.64 11.92
C MET A 152 20.17 23.43 10.95
N VAL A 153 19.51 24.49 10.50
CA VAL A 153 18.39 24.43 9.53
C VAL A 153 18.86 23.86 8.19
N GLU A 154 20.04 24.26 7.72
CA GLU A 154 20.60 23.75 6.46
C GLU A 154 21.01 22.27 6.55
N GLN A 155 21.59 21.87 7.68
CA GLN A 155 21.89 20.49 7.98
C GLN A 155 20.61 19.65 8.09
N LEU A 156 19.56 20.14 8.76
CA LEU A 156 18.27 19.47 8.83
C LEU A 156 17.66 19.32 7.44
N LYS A 157 17.68 20.35 6.59
CA LYS A 157 17.22 20.25 5.19
C LYS A 157 18.00 19.20 4.38
N LYS A 158 19.33 19.15 4.52
CA LYS A 158 20.18 18.14 3.86
C LYS A 158 19.90 16.73 4.40
N LYS A 159 19.71 16.57 5.70
CA LYS A 159 19.42 15.28 6.36
C LYS A 159 18.00 14.79 6.04
N VAL A 160 17.00 15.68 5.98
CA VAL A 160 15.64 15.33 5.50
C VAL A 160 15.65 14.87 4.04
N LYS A 161 16.50 15.45 3.17
CA LYS A 161 16.72 14.93 1.82
C LYS A 161 17.38 13.53 1.82
N LYS A 162 18.33 13.27 2.73
CA LYS A 162 18.96 11.93 2.89
C LYS A 162 18.00 10.87 3.41
N ARG A 163 16.93 11.22 4.12
CA ARG A 163 15.83 10.32 4.50
C ARG A 163 15.24 9.54 3.32
N LYS A 164 15.23 10.12 2.13
CA LYS A 164 14.78 9.44 0.92
C LYS A 164 15.67 8.26 0.50
N ILE A 165 16.89 8.18 1.02
CA ILE A 165 17.92 7.22 0.65
C ILE A 165 18.37 6.35 1.85
N GLY A 166 17.86 6.61 3.05
CA GLY A 166 18.19 5.87 4.27
C GLY A 166 17.96 4.36 4.14
N ALA A 167 18.67 3.57 4.96
CA ALA A 167 18.53 2.12 5.00
C ALA A 167 17.07 1.73 5.33
N VAL A 168 16.59 0.66 4.71
CA VAL A 168 15.27 0.11 5.06
C VAL A 168 15.39 -0.57 6.42
N CYS A 169 14.70 -0.05 7.43
CA CYS A 169 14.70 -0.61 8.78
C CYS A 169 13.49 -1.50 9.07
N ARG A 170 12.39 -1.28 8.36
CA ARG A 170 11.17 -2.09 8.53
C ARG A 170 10.46 -2.29 7.21
N PHE A 171 10.11 -3.55 6.94
CA PHE A 171 9.26 -3.97 5.84
C PHE A 171 8.02 -4.68 6.42
N VAL A 172 6.85 -4.17 6.12
CA VAL A 172 5.56 -4.75 6.55
C VAL A 172 4.78 -5.12 5.31
N TYR A 173 4.18 -6.29 5.30
CA TYR A 173 3.30 -6.76 4.23
C TYR A 173 2.12 -7.51 4.81
N ASP A 174 1.01 -7.55 4.06
CA ASP A 174 -0.15 -8.35 4.41
C ASP A 174 0.15 -9.85 4.22
N ARG A 175 -0.26 -10.66 5.19
CA ARG A 175 -0.23 -12.12 5.04
C ARG A 175 -1.52 -12.57 4.35
N LYS A 176 -1.38 -13.62 3.53
CA LYS A 176 -2.55 -14.33 2.98
C LYS A 176 -3.30 -15.07 4.08
#